data_a69359deafd28b8aef30e782da43d6dc
#
_entry.id   a69359deafd28b8aef30e782da43d6dc
#
_cell.length_a   1.000
_cell.length_b   1.000
_cell.length_c   1.000
_cell.angle_alpha   90.00
_cell.angle_beta   90.00
_cell.angle_gamma   90.00
#
_symmetry.space_group_name_H-M   'P 1'
#
loop_
_entity.id
_entity.type
_entity.pdbx_description
1 polymer ?
#
loop_
_entity_poly.entity_id
_entity_poly.type
_entity_poly.pdbx_seq_one_letter_code
_entity_poly.pdbx_strand_id
1 'polypeptide(L)'
;MIRLCWLCALLSAALSAGTPEFDQRVLTVIRSYARAKDPAQMGYANIAAKLRLHEDPALCSRRLEELLAAGPTGDMFWMFPVTAIAYLDHGQLSETARRALRESFRTYMPYRGDTENHWLLYYSCLYLMAQLWPNEEGDRWYTGKSSTENMREAAGWIESWVRLTTTRGQGEYDSPHYMGLYFLAMSYLAEWARDPAMKQRATMMLDYLIADYAAENLNGIFVGAHSRVYDVPVIEKWQNVSSDFGWVLFGSGRPLDPPDAYIIFYLLASAYEPPEVLKRIATDRTQPYAHYELKRTRNRWRFFDDLHGPVYKTTYVRREYAVGSDQGGTLQPIQEHSWDVTWNVDDPRGVHNTLFTLHPYSSLRELETYFTFPPDTGISGVVSSKKSYDSPDKLVGGSPYEQIFQNQDTIIVLYDIPPGTRFPHINGFFSKDLAELREDPSGWIFARGGEALLACRPLQTYSWKPMEGGDRRMFSPYLKNGMVVQVAARSEFPDLAAFRSAILALPLNFRLEPAPSVSFRSLRGAQLEFTYGHTPKVNGRELDYDHWPLFGGPFVEAARDSGQLVLKYGAMRRVLDFNRLTVTESR
;
A
#
# COMPACT_ATOMS: atom_id res chain seq x y z
N MET A 1 -39.33 -8.12 -28.37
CA MET A 1 -38.18 -7.25 -28.07
C MET A 1 -38.31 -6.44 -26.77
N ILE A 2 -39.49 -6.04 -26.33
CA ILE A 2 -39.71 -5.17 -25.15
C ILE A 2 -39.51 -5.94 -23.81
N ARG A 3 -39.79 -7.25 -23.75
CA ARG A 3 -39.62 -8.04 -22.50
C ARG A 3 -38.17 -8.36 -22.14
N LEU A 4 -37.23 -8.36 -23.09
CA LEU A 4 -35.81 -8.61 -22.83
C LEU A 4 -35.09 -7.40 -22.22
N CYS A 5 -35.51 -6.18 -22.58
CA CYS A 5 -34.96 -4.94 -22.00
C CYS A 5 -35.34 -4.73 -20.52
N TRP A 6 -36.51 -5.19 -20.10
CA TRP A 6 -36.94 -5.07 -18.70
C TRP A 6 -36.21 -6.05 -17.78
N LEU A 7 -35.83 -7.25 -18.25
CA LEU A 7 -35.03 -8.19 -17.48
C LEU A 7 -33.59 -7.69 -17.27
N CYS A 8 -33.00 -7.05 -18.29
CA CYS A 8 -31.68 -6.44 -18.16
C CYS A 8 -31.69 -5.20 -17.22
N ALA A 9 -32.78 -4.42 -17.23
CA ALA A 9 -32.91 -3.28 -16.33
C ALA A 9 -33.16 -3.69 -14.87
N LEU A 10 -33.88 -4.80 -14.63
CA LEU A 10 -34.10 -5.35 -13.29
C LEU A 10 -32.87 -6.03 -12.70
N LEU A 11 -32.02 -6.67 -13.54
CA LEU A 11 -30.72 -7.21 -13.09
C LEU A 11 -29.73 -6.07 -12.75
N SER A 12 -29.78 -4.94 -13.46
CA SER A 12 -28.93 -3.77 -13.14
C SER A 12 -29.33 -3.11 -11.81
N ALA A 13 -30.62 -3.08 -11.48
CA ALA A 13 -31.12 -2.44 -10.25
C ALA A 13 -30.81 -3.22 -8.96
N ALA A 14 -30.41 -4.51 -9.07
CA ALA A 14 -30.02 -5.33 -7.92
C ALA A 14 -28.51 -5.27 -7.60
N LEU A 15 -27.69 -4.57 -8.40
CA LEU A 15 -26.25 -4.64 -8.33
C LEU A 15 -25.57 -3.54 -7.51
N SER A 16 -26.17 -2.37 -7.32
CA SER A 16 -25.59 -1.35 -6.43
C SER A 16 -26.52 -0.17 -6.17
N ALA A 17 -26.22 0.56 -5.08
CA ALA A 17 -26.74 1.89 -4.79
C ALA A 17 -25.74 2.99 -5.18
N GLY A 18 -24.73 2.67 -5.99
CA GLY A 18 -23.65 3.56 -6.38
C GLY A 18 -24.01 4.53 -7.52
N THR A 19 -23.09 5.44 -7.81
CA THR A 19 -23.23 6.30 -9.00
C THR A 19 -23.12 5.47 -10.28
N PRO A 20 -23.78 5.86 -11.39
CA PRO A 20 -23.74 5.10 -12.64
C PRO A 20 -22.32 4.84 -13.16
N GLU A 21 -21.41 5.80 -12.98
CA GLU A 21 -20.01 5.69 -13.39
C GLU A 21 -19.25 4.69 -12.54
N PHE A 22 -19.49 4.67 -11.23
CA PHE A 22 -18.89 3.68 -10.32
C PHE A 22 -19.39 2.28 -10.69
N ASP A 23 -20.70 2.10 -10.83
CA ASP A 23 -21.31 0.82 -11.19
C ASP A 23 -20.78 0.28 -12.52
N GLN A 24 -20.57 1.15 -13.50
CA GLN A 24 -20.00 0.76 -14.79
C GLN A 24 -18.58 0.23 -14.65
N ARG A 25 -17.72 0.85 -13.80
CA ARG A 25 -16.36 0.37 -13.53
C ARG A 25 -16.39 -0.98 -12.81
N VAL A 26 -17.23 -1.12 -11.78
CA VAL A 26 -17.45 -2.38 -11.05
C VAL A 26 -17.84 -3.51 -12.01
N LEU A 27 -18.87 -3.28 -12.83
CA LEU A 27 -19.34 -4.28 -13.81
C LEU A 27 -18.29 -4.61 -14.85
N THR A 28 -17.45 -3.68 -15.25
CA THR A 28 -16.36 -3.92 -16.20
C THR A 28 -15.38 -4.94 -15.63
N VAL A 29 -14.96 -4.79 -14.37
CA VAL A 29 -14.06 -5.76 -13.70
C VAL A 29 -14.74 -7.11 -13.54
N ILE A 30 -15.96 -7.17 -12.98
CA ILE A 30 -16.66 -8.43 -12.74
C ILE A 30 -16.82 -9.21 -14.05
N ARG A 31 -17.25 -8.56 -15.13
CA ARG A 31 -17.45 -9.19 -16.45
C ARG A 31 -16.15 -9.66 -17.07
N SER A 32 -15.01 -9.00 -16.84
CA SER A 32 -13.72 -9.45 -17.35
C SER A 32 -13.37 -10.85 -16.82
N TYR A 33 -13.62 -11.11 -15.55
CA TYR A 33 -13.41 -12.42 -14.93
C TYR A 33 -14.48 -13.46 -15.29
N ALA A 34 -15.72 -13.05 -15.44
CA ALA A 34 -16.82 -13.96 -15.80
C ALA A 34 -16.71 -14.52 -17.24
N ARG A 35 -15.96 -13.87 -18.13
CA ARG A 35 -15.78 -14.28 -19.54
C ARG A 35 -15.01 -15.58 -19.73
N ALA A 36 -14.30 -16.08 -18.72
CA ALA A 36 -13.57 -17.34 -18.81
C ALA A 36 -14.52 -18.50 -19.20
N LYS A 37 -14.21 -19.17 -20.34
CA LYS A 37 -15.02 -20.26 -20.88
C LYS A 37 -14.35 -21.62 -20.77
N ASP A 38 -13.03 -21.66 -20.77
CA ASP A 38 -12.26 -22.89 -20.63
C ASP A 38 -12.21 -23.28 -19.14
N PRO A 39 -12.82 -24.40 -18.74
CA PRO A 39 -12.80 -24.85 -17.36
C PRO A 39 -11.39 -25.02 -16.80
N ALA A 40 -10.43 -25.46 -17.62
CA ALA A 40 -9.06 -25.70 -17.17
C ALA A 40 -8.32 -24.42 -16.74
N GLN A 41 -8.74 -23.28 -17.27
CA GLN A 41 -8.16 -21.96 -16.96
C GLN A 41 -8.94 -21.21 -15.87
N MET A 42 -10.09 -21.72 -15.44
CA MET A 42 -10.89 -21.07 -14.41
C MET A 42 -10.29 -21.30 -13.02
N GLY A 43 -9.99 -20.19 -12.34
CA GLY A 43 -9.70 -20.17 -10.91
C GLY A 43 -10.89 -19.69 -10.07
N TYR A 44 -10.69 -19.55 -8.77
CA TYR A 44 -11.74 -19.12 -7.84
C TYR A 44 -12.36 -17.76 -8.19
N ALA A 45 -11.56 -16.81 -8.71
CA ALA A 45 -12.05 -15.49 -9.14
C ALA A 45 -13.09 -15.57 -10.27
N ASN A 46 -12.85 -16.46 -11.25
CA ASN A 46 -13.79 -16.69 -12.36
C ASN A 46 -15.09 -17.32 -11.87
N ILE A 47 -14.99 -18.31 -10.95
CA ILE A 47 -16.16 -18.95 -10.33
C ILE A 47 -16.99 -17.90 -9.57
N ALA A 48 -16.34 -17.11 -8.71
CA ALA A 48 -17.02 -16.10 -7.91
C ALA A 48 -17.69 -15.02 -8.78
N ALA A 49 -17.02 -14.56 -9.85
CA ALA A 49 -17.59 -13.61 -10.80
C ALA A 49 -18.83 -14.16 -11.53
N LYS A 50 -18.78 -15.42 -11.97
CA LYS A 50 -19.94 -16.10 -12.61
C LYS A 50 -21.11 -16.27 -11.63
N LEU A 51 -20.86 -16.71 -10.38
CA LEU A 51 -21.90 -16.81 -9.35
C LEU A 51 -22.55 -15.46 -9.07
N ARG A 52 -21.76 -14.38 -9.02
CA ARG A 52 -22.29 -13.01 -8.83
C ARG A 52 -23.23 -12.58 -9.95
N LEU A 53 -22.96 -13.01 -11.18
CA LEU A 53 -23.78 -12.71 -12.37
C LEU A 53 -24.86 -13.78 -12.64
N HIS A 54 -24.96 -14.83 -11.82
CA HIS A 54 -25.85 -15.96 -12.03
C HIS A 54 -25.61 -16.71 -13.35
N GLU A 55 -24.32 -16.83 -13.74
CA GLU A 55 -23.90 -17.46 -14.98
C GLU A 55 -23.28 -18.86 -14.71
N ASP A 56 -23.62 -19.84 -15.53
CA ASP A 56 -23.01 -21.17 -15.59
C ASP A 56 -22.86 -21.92 -14.24
N PRO A 57 -23.87 -22.03 -13.37
CA PRO A 57 -23.72 -22.59 -12.03
C PRO A 57 -23.25 -24.06 -12.01
N ALA A 58 -23.63 -24.85 -13.02
CA ALA A 58 -23.19 -26.24 -13.17
C ALA A 58 -21.67 -26.32 -13.50
N LEU A 59 -21.16 -25.39 -14.30
CA LEU A 59 -19.72 -25.29 -14.59
C LEU A 59 -18.96 -24.84 -13.33
N CYS A 60 -19.48 -23.82 -12.62
CA CYS A 60 -18.92 -23.35 -11.36
C CYS A 60 -18.80 -24.47 -10.33
N SER A 61 -19.85 -25.28 -10.17
CA SER A 61 -19.86 -26.41 -9.24
C SER A 61 -18.77 -27.44 -9.58
N ARG A 62 -18.72 -27.92 -10.82
CA ARG A 62 -17.69 -28.89 -11.23
C ARG A 62 -16.27 -28.35 -11.03
N ARG A 63 -16.04 -27.10 -11.43
CA ARG A 63 -14.70 -26.51 -11.30
C ARG A 63 -14.29 -26.31 -9.85
N LEU A 64 -15.22 -25.90 -9.00
CA LEU A 64 -14.97 -25.77 -7.56
C LEU A 64 -14.64 -27.13 -6.92
N GLU A 65 -15.37 -28.18 -7.28
CA GLU A 65 -15.11 -29.56 -6.84
C GLU A 65 -13.69 -30.01 -7.23
N GLU A 66 -13.27 -29.75 -8.48
CA GLU A 66 -11.92 -30.06 -8.95
C GLU A 66 -10.83 -29.31 -8.17
N LEU A 67 -11.00 -27.99 -7.98
CA LEU A 67 -10.04 -27.16 -7.25
C LEU A 67 -9.90 -27.60 -5.78
N LEU A 68 -11.01 -27.92 -5.13
CA LEU A 68 -11.00 -28.34 -3.74
C LEU A 68 -10.56 -29.80 -3.56
N ALA A 69 -10.77 -30.67 -4.57
CA ALA A 69 -10.27 -32.06 -4.55
C ALA A 69 -8.74 -32.13 -4.66
N ALA A 70 -8.12 -31.19 -5.37
CA ALA A 70 -6.67 -31.06 -5.39
C ALA A 70 -6.10 -30.66 -4.01
N GLY A 71 -6.97 -30.21 -3.11
CA GLY A 71 -6.64 -29.69 -1.79
C GLY A 71 -6.10 -28.27 -1.86
N PRO A 72 -6.63 -27.34 -1.08
CA PRO A 72 -5.98 -26.05 -0.91
C PRO A 72 -4.60 -26.29 -0.27
N THR A 73 -3.56 -25.69 -0.85
CA THR A 73 -2.19 -25.85 -0.39
C THR A 73 -1.58 -24.51 0.02
N GLY A 74 -0.64 -24.52 0.95
CA GLY A 74 0.10 -23.35 1.35
C GLY A 74 -0.53 -22.59 2.52
N ASP A 75 -0.58 -21.29 2.39
CA ASP A 75 -1.04 -20.37 3.43
C ASP A 75 -2.56 -20.08 3.37
N MET A 76 -3.01 -19.08 4.14
CA MET A 76 -4.42 -18.73 4.24
C MET A 76 -5.00 -18.04 2.99
N PHE A 77 -4.24 -17.79 1.92
CA PHE A 77 -4.75 -17.10 0.74
C PHE A 77 -5.84 -17.87 -0.02
N TRP A 78 -5.99 -19.16 0.20
CA TRP A 78 -7.13 -19.91 -0.32
C TRP A 78 -8.45 -19.58 0.40
N MET A 79 -8.38 -19.06 1.63
CA MET A 79 -9.59 -18.86 2.48
C MET A 79 -10.50 -17.77 1.92
N PHE A 80 -9.96 -16.63 1.49
CA PHE A 80 -10.81 -15.52 1.06
C PHE A 80 -11.59 -15.81 -0.22
N PRO A 81 -11.03 -16.44 -1.28
CA PRO A 81 -11.83 -16.78 -2.45
C PRO A 81 -12.90 -17.84 -2.16
N VAL A 82 -12.59 -18.82 -1.31
CA VAL A 82 -13.55 -19.84 -0.92
C VAL A 82 -14.67 -19.25 -0.05
N THR A 83 -14.34 -18.30 0.85
CA THR A 83 -15.34 -17.55 1.63
C THR A 83 -16.27 -16.75 0.71
N ALA A 84 -15.73 -16.04 -0.30
CA ALA A 84 -16.56 -15.32 -1.25
C ALA A 84 -17.53 -16.23 -1.99
N ILE A 85 -17.04 -17.36 -2.49
CA ILE A 85 -17.87 -18.35 -3.20
C ILE A 85 -18.99 -18.87 -2.28
N ALA A 86 -18.69 -19.15 -1.00
CA ALA A 86 -19.67 -19.59 -0.04
C ALA A 86 -20.80 -18.58 0.19
N TYR A 87 -20.47 -17.30 0.26
CA TYR A 87 -21.46 -16.23 0.44
C TYR A 87 -22.23 -15.87 -0.84
N LEU A 88 -21.64 -16.11 -2.02
CA LEU A 88 -22.27 -15.89 -3.32
C LEU A 88 -23.08 -17.07 -3.84
N ASP A 89 -23.03 -18.21 -3.16
CA ASP A 89 -23.73 -19.44 -3.60
C ASP A 89 -25.23 -19.24 -3.81
N HIS A 90 -25.93 -18.65 -2.84
CA HIS A 90 -27.38 -18.45 -2.88
C HIS A 90 -28.18 -19.62 -3.48
N GLY A 91 -27.69 -20.86 -3.29
CA GLY A 91 -28.33 -22.06 -3.81
C GLY A 91 -27.95 -22.45 -5.25
N GLN A 92 -26.96 -21.79 -5.84
CA GLN A 92 -26.50 -22.03 -7.22
C GLN A 92 -25.58 -23.27 -7.36
N LEU A 93 -24.79 -23.54 -6.32
CA LEU A 93 -23.84 -24.66 -6.33
C LEU A 93 -24.54 -26.01 -6.11
N SER A 94 -23.93 -27.07 -6.65
CA SER A 94 -24.33 -28.45 -6.35
C SER A 94 -24.13 -28.79 -4.87
N GLU A 95 -24.87 -29.77 -4.36
CA GLU A 95 -24.70 -30.27 -3.00
C GLU A 95 -23.29 -30.85 -2.78
N THR A 96 -22.69 -31.45 -3.81
CA THR A 96 -21.32 -31.97 -3.78
C THR A 96 -20.31 -30.85 -3.62
N ALA A 97 -20.45 -29.75 -4.39
CA ALA A 97 -19.59 -28.58 -4.28
C ALA A 97 -19.68 -27.92 -2.89
N ARG A 98 -20.88 -27.79 -2.32
CA ARG A 98 -21.09 -27.28 -0.95
C ARG A 98 -20.43 -28.16 0.11
N ARG A 99 -20.54 -29.49 -0.04
CA ARG A 99 -19.86 -30.41 0.88
C ARG A 99 -18.34 -30.31 0.77
N ALA A 100 -17.79 -30.23 -0.43
CA ALA A 100 -16.35 -30.03 -0.66
C ALA A 100 -15.86 -28.74 -0.02
N LEU A 101 -16.62 -27.64 -0.19
CA LEU A 101 -16.33 -26.35 0.43
C LEU A 101 -16.33 -26.44 1.95
N ARG A 102 -17.35 -27.07 2.55
CA ARG A 102 -17.41 -27.29 4.00
C ARG A 102 -16.24 -28.13 4.49
N GLU A 103 -15.91 -29.19 3.78
CA GLU A 103 -14.84 -30.12 4.13
C GLU A 103 -13.47 -29.45 4.11
N SER A 104 -13.23 -28.46 3.23
CA SER A 104 -11.96 -27.74 3.20
C SER A 104 -11.66 -27.01 4.50
N PHE A 105 -12.66 -26.48 5.19
CA PHE A 105 -12.50 -25.84 6.51
C PHE A 105 -12.45 -26.83 7.69
N ARG A 106 -12.73 -28.10 7.44
CA ARG A 106 -12.58 -29.14 8.44
C ARG A 106 -11.20 -29.79 8.40
N THR A 107 -10.68 -30.04 7.21
CA THR A 107 -9.51 -30.92 7.01
C THR A 107 -8.23 -30.18 6.74
N TYR A 108 -8.30 -29.02 6.10
CA TYR A 108 -7.12 -28.28 5.70
C TYR A 108 -6.75 -27.20 6.72
N MET A 109 -5.61 -27.38 7.39
CA MET A 109 -5.06 -26.38 8.30
C MET A 109 -4.20 -25.40 7.53
N PRO A 110 -4.64 -24.14 7.31
CA PRO A 110 -3.84 -23.15 6.61
C PRO A 110 -2.66 -22.71 7.47
N TYR A 111 -1.52 -22.49 6.84
CA TYR A 111 -0.48 -21.67 7.46
C TYR A 111 -1.01 -20.23 7.56
N ARG A 112 -1.19 -19.76 8.79
CA ARG A 112 -1.80 -18.45 9.05
C ARG A 112 -0.95 -17.28 8.54
N GLY A 113 0.36 -17.49 8.32
CA GLY A 113 1.31 -16.48 7.93
C GLY A 113 1.76 -15.60 9.10
N ASP A 114 2.68 -14.68 8.81
CA ASP A 114 3.35 -13.85 9.80
C ASP A 114 3.15 -12.35 9.57
N THR A 115 2.42 -11.96 8.53
CA THR A 115 2.21 -10.55 8.21
C THR A 115 0.84 -10.06 8.70
N GLU A 116 0.70 -8.76 8.84
CA GLU A 116 -0.53 -8.13 9.31
C GLU A 116 -1.71 -8.42 8.36
N ASN A 117 -1.48 -8.34 7.03
CA ASN A 117 -2.50 -8.68 6.04
C ASN A 117 -2.92 -10.16 6.10
N HIS A 118 -1.97 -11.08 6.30
CA HIS A 118 -2.27 -12.51 6.45
C HIS A 118 -3.23 -12.76 7.60
N TRP A 119 -2.94 -12.16 8.76
CA TRP A 119 -3.76 -12.33 9.94
C TRP A 119 -5.14 -11.73 9.77
N LEU A 120 -5.22 -10.56 9.13
CA LEU A 120 -6.51 -9.92 8.88
C LEU A 120 -7.40 -10.78 7.96
N LEU A 121 -6.84 -11.30 6.87
CA LEU A 121 -7.55 -12.22 5.97
C LEU A 121 -7.98 -13.50 6.69
N TYR A 122 -7.06 -14.12 7.43
CA TYR A 122 -7.34 -15.34 8.16
C TYR A 122 -8.52 -15.17 9.13
N TYR A 123 -8.47 -14.15 9.98
CA TYR A 123 -9.49 -13.94 10.99
C TYR A 123 -10.81 -13.41 10.39
N SER A 124 -10.78 -12.60 9.37
CA SER A 124 -12.00 -12.16 8.68
C SER A 124 -12.73 -13.34 8.03
N CYS A 125 -12.00 -14.22 7.35
CA CYS A 125 -12.58 -15.42 6.76
C CYS A 125 -13.07 -16.41 7.82
N LEU A 126 -12.30 -16.66 8.88
CA LEU A 126 -12.69 -17.55 9.97
C LEU A 126 -13.96 -17.05 10.67
N TYR A 127 -14.06 -15.74 10.94
CA TYR A 127 -15.26 -15.11 11.50
C TYR A 127 -16.50 -15.38 10.64
N LEU A 128 -16.40 -15.11 9.35
CA LEU A 128 -17.52 -15.24 8.41
C LEU A 128 -17.93 -16.69 8.19
N MET A 129 -16.95 -17.60 8.07
CA MET A 129 -17.27 -19.02 7.89
C MET A 129 -17.87 -19.64 9.16
N ALA A 130 -17.38 -19.25 10.35
CA ALA A 130 -17.99 -19.65 11.62
C ALA A 130 -19.42 -19.10 11.77
N GLN A 131 -19.69 -17.89 11.29
CA GLN A 131 -21.03 -17.32 11.20
C GLN A 131 -21.94 -18.09 10.22
N LEU A 132 -21.38 -18.55 9.09
CA LEU A 132 -22.13 -19.27 8.05
C LEU A 132 -22.57 -20.65 8.54
N TRP A 133 -21.73 -21.33 9.32
CA TRP A 133 -21.98 -22.63 9.92
C TRP A 133 -22.05 -22.54 11.46
N PRO A 134 -23.12 -21.95 12.00
CA PRO A 134 -23.27 -21.78 13.42
C PRO A 134 -23.51 -23.14 14.13
N ASN A 135 -23.17 -23.21 15.40
CA ASN A 135 -23.43 -24.39 16.29
C ASN A 135 -22.69 -25.68 15.88
N GLU A 136 -21.62 -25.60 15.09
CA GLU A 136 -20.78 -26.76 14.82
C GLU A 136 -19.68 -26.91 15.87
N GLU A 137 -19.41 -28.16 16.25
CA GLU A 137 -18.39 -28.51 17.22
C GLU A 137 -16.98 -28.52 16.62
N GLY A 138 -15.94 -28.62 17.48
CA GLY A 138 -14.55 -28.51 17.11
C GLY A 138 -14.07 -29.56 16.11
N ASP A 139 -14.63 -30.75 16.09
CA ASP A 139 -14.31 -31.81 15.12
C ASP A 139 -14.70 -31.47 13.67
N ARG A 140 -15.53 -30.44 13.51
CA ARG A 140 -15.93 -29.88 12.21
C ARG A 140 -14.98 -28.80 11.70
N TRP A 141 -13.96 -28.42 12.46
CA TRP A 141 -13.05 -27.32 12.13
C TRP A 141 -11.58 -27.76 12.23
N TYR A 142 -10.75 -27.31 11.28
CA TYR A 142 -9.30 -27.54 11.35
C TYR A 142 -8.66 -26.95 12.62
N THR A 143 -9.29 -25.96 13.24
CA THR A 143 -8.84 -25.35 14.49
C THR A 143 -9.06 -26.20 15.72
N GLY A 144 -9.92 -27.23 15.64
CA GLY A 144 -10.40 -28.00 16.77
C GLY A 144 -11.32 -27.22 17.73
N LYS A 145 -11.74 -25.99 17.35
CA LYS A 145 -12.62 -25.12 18.13
C LYS A 145 -14.00 -25.06 17.51
N SER A 146 -15.06 -24.95 18.35
CA SER A 146 -16.42 -24.75 17.89
C SER A 146 -16.59 -23.45 17.06
N SER A 147 -17.67 -23.36 16.30
CA SER A 147 -18.02 -22.15 15.55
C SER A 147 -18.05 -20.90 16.45
N THR A 148 -18.61 -21.00 17.63
CA THR A 148 -18.69 -19.91 18.62
C THR A 148 -17.29 -19.47 19.09
N GLU A 149 -16.40 -20.40 19.37
CA GLU A 149 -15.03 -20.13 19.81
C GLU A 149 -14.20 -19.49 18.69
N ASN A 150 -14.29 -20.02 17.46
CA ASN A 150 -13.64 -19.47 16.29
C ASN A 150 -14.09 -18.03 16.01
N MET A 151 -15.39 -17.77 16.07
CA MET A 151 -15.96 -16.44 15.85
C MET A 151 -15.52 -15.44 16.93
N ARG A 152 -15.49 -15.88 18.21
CA ARG A 152 -15.03 -15.04 19.33
C ARG A 152 -13.55 -14.68 19.22
N GLU A 153 -12.70 -15.64 18.91
CA GLU A 153 -11.26 -15.41 18.71
C GLU A 153 -11.02 -14.46 17.55
N ALA A 154 -11.68 -14.68 16.43
CA ALA A 154 -11.55 -13.84 15.24
C ALA A 154 -12.03 -12.41 15.50
N ALA A 155 -13.18 -12.24 16.15
CA ALA A 155 -13.69 -10.91 16.53
C ALA A 155 -12.71 -10.17 17.43
N GLY A 156 -12.20 -10.82 18.48
CA GLY A 156 -11.24 -10.22 19.41
C GLY A 156 -9.96 -9.77 18.73
N TRP A 157 -9.46 -10.53 17.75
CA TRP A 157 -8.30 -10.15 16.98
C TRP A 157 -8.60 -8.94 16.08
N ILE A 158 -9.70 -8.96 15.33
CA ILE A 158 -10.11 -7.85 14.43
C ILE A 158 -10.28 -6.56 15.23
N GLU A 159 -10.97 -6.62 16.37
CA GLU A 159 -11.17 -5.47 17.26
C GLU A 159 -9.85 -4.88 17.78
N SER A 160 -8.93 -5.73 18.18
CA SER A 160 -7.60 -5.33 18.66
C SER A 160 -6.79 -4.68 17.54
N TRP A 161 -6.83 -5.22 16.32
CA TRP A 161 -6.17 -4.65 15.16
C TRP A 161 -6.75 -3.28 14.77
N VAL A 162 -8.09 -3.15 14.76
CA VAL A 162 -8.76 -1.85 14.48
C VAL A 162 -8.35 -0.82 15.51
N ARG A 163 -8.41 -1.15 16.80
CA ARG A 163 -8.00 -0.24 17.88
C ARG A 163 -6.54 0.20 17.72
N LEU A 164 -5.63 -0.73 17.47
CA LEU A 164 -4.21 -0.43 17.32
C LEU A 164 -3.96 0.46 16.08
N THR A 165 -4.56 0.14 14.95
CA THR A 165 -4.41 0.89 13.69
C THR A 165 -4.96 2.30 13.81
N THR A 166 -6.12 2.49 14.44
CA THR A 166 -6.77 3.81 14.58
C THR A 166 -6.20 4.67 15.70
N THR A 167 -5.26 4.16 16.50
CA THR A 167 -4.59 4.90 17.58
C THR A 167 -3.09 5.08 17.36
N ARG A 168 -2.41 4.08 16.79
CA ARG A 168 -0.94 4.03 16.66
C ARG A 168 -0.46 3.85 15.21
N GLY A 169 -1.38 3.78 14.26
CA GLY A 169 -1.07 3.57 12.85
C GLY A 169 -0.94 2.11 12.46
N GLN A 170 -0.87 1.87 11.18
CA GLN A 170 -0.74 0.56 10.57
C GLN A 170 0.73 0.09 10.57
N GLY A 171 0.97 -1.20 10.76
CA GLY A 171 2.32 -1.76 10.77
C GLY A 171 2.82 -2.20 9.40
N GLU A 172 1.94 -2.68 8.55
CA GLU A 172 2.23 -2.97 7.14
C GLU A 172 1.59 -1.86 6.30
N TYR A 173 2.09 -0.62 6.53
CA TYR A 173 1.49 0.60 6.02
C TYR A 173 1.75 0.81 4.52
N ASP A 174 0.80 1.43 3.87
CA ASP A 174 0.84 2.05 2.55
C ASP A 174 1.44 1.17 1.45
N SER A 175 1.25 -0.14 1.60
CA SER A 175 1.70 -1.08 0.58
C SER A 175 0.80 -0.97 -0.65
N PRO A 176 1.31 -0.57 -1.82
CA PRO A 176 0.51 -0.45 -3.02
C PRO A 176 0.00 -1.80 -3.54
N HIS A 177 0.58 -2.90 -3.04
CA HIS A 177 0.13 -4.26 -3.32
C HIS A 177 -0.82 -4.80 -2.26
N TYR A 178 -0.43 -4.71 -0.96
CA TYR A 178 -1.18 -5.34 0.12
C TYR A 178 -2.39 -4.51 0.59
N MET A 179 -2.52 -3.24 0.21
CA MET A 179 -3.72 -2.44 0.49
C MET A 179 -5.00 -3.14 0.02
N GLY A 180 -4.93 -3.84 -1.12
CA GLY A 180 -6.05 -4.58 -1.66
C GLY A 180 -6.58 -5.67 -0.74
N LEU A 181 -5.71 -6.32 0.04
CA LEU A 181 -6.09 -7.35 1.00
C LEU A 181 -6.78 -6.77 2.24
N TYR A 182 -6.34 -5.60 2.70
CA TYR A 182 -7.02 -4.90 3.79
C TYR A 182 -8.41 -4.42 3.36
N PHE A 183 -8.53 -3.85 2.17
CA PHE A 183 -9.82 -3.43 1.61
C PHE A 183 -10.75 -4.63 1.42
N LEU A 184 -10.23 -5.73 0.86
CA LEU A 184 -10.95 -6.98 0.66
C LEU A 184 -11.51 -7.53 1.99
N ALA A 185 -10.66 -7.67 3.02
CA ALA A 185 -11.06 -8.20 4.30
C ALA A 185 -12.16 -7.34 4.96
N MET A 186 -12.01 -6.02 4.90
CA MET A 186 -13.01 -5.10 5.43
C MET A 186 -14.30 -5.10 4.60
N SER A 187 -14.21 -5.21 3.26
CA SER A 187 -15.41 -5.31 2.41
C SER A 187 -16.24 -6.54 2.72
N TYR A 188 -15.59 -7.68 2.98
CA TYR A 188 -16.27 -8.91 3.36
C TYR A 188 -17.03 -8.76 4.67
N LEU A 189 -16.40 -8.19 5.69
CA LEU A 189 -17.06 -7.96 6.98
C LEU A 189 -18.15 -6.90 6.89
N ALA A 190 -17.92 -5.82 6.14
CA ALA A 190 -18.92 -4.76 5.95
C ALA A 190 -20.18 -5.27 5.23
N GLU A 191 -20.05 -6.21 4.31
CA GLU A 191 -21.18 -6.78 3.58
C GLU A 191 -21.81 -7.95 4.32
N TRP A 192 -21.02 -8.92 4.74
CA TRP A 192 -21.52 -10.23 5.15
C TRP A 192 -21.60 -10.46 6.66
N ALA A 193 -20.97 -9.65 7.50
CA ALA A 193 -21.14 -9.79 8.95
C ALA A 193 -22.60 -9.58 9.35
N ARG A 194 -23.13 -10.45 10.23
CA ARG A 194 -24.49 -10.33 10.79
C ARG A 194 -24.52 -9.42 12.01
N ASP A 195 -23.42 -9.38 12.77
CA ASP A 195 -23.30 -8.46 13.90
C ASP A 195 -23.21 -7.02 13.40
N PRO A 196 -24.16 -6.14 13.77
CA PRO A 196 -24.17 -4.74 13.35
C PRO A 196 -22.92 -3.97 13.77
N ALA A 197 -22.34 -4.30 14.93
CA ALA A 197 -21.14 -3.62 15.43
C ALA A 197 -19.91 -4.00 14.58
N MET A 198 -19.77 -5.28 14.20
CA MET A 198 -18.70 -5.72 13.29
C MET A 198 -18.87 -5.11 11.91
N LYS A 199 -20.08 -5.11 11.37
CA LYS A 199 -20.41 -4.48 10.08
C LYS A 199 -20.05 -2.98 10.07
N GLN A 200 -20.48 -2.25 11.09
CA GLN A 200 -20.18 -0.82 11.23
C GLN A 200 -18.67 -0.56 11.36
N ARG A 201 -17.98 -1.33 12.19
CA ARG A 201 -16.53 -1.25 12.36
C ARG A 201 -15.79 -1.46 11.05
N ALA A 202 -16.17 -2.46 10.28
CA ALA A 202 -15.56 -2.76 8.99
C ALA A 202 -15.82 -1.65 7.95
N THR A 203 -17.03 -1.10 7.90
CA THR A 203 -17.38 0.03 7.03
C THR A 203 -16.55 1.28 7.39
N MET A 204 -16.41 1.60 8.66
CA MET A 204 -15.56 2.71 9.11
C MET A 204 -14.07 2.46 8.79
N MET A 205 -13.61 1.22 8.87
CA MET A 205 -12.23 0.88 8.47
C MET A 205 -12.01 0.99 6.96
N LEU A 206 -13.02 0.74 6.12
CA LEU A 206 -12.93 1.05 4.69
C LEU A 206 -12.73 2.56 4.48
N ASP A 207 -13.51 3.40 5.13
CA ASP A 207 -13.31 4.86 5.07
C ASP A 207 -11.89 5.26 5.52
N TYR A 208 -11.39 4.67 6.61
CA TYR A 208 -10.06 4.96 7.16
C TYR A 208 -8.94 4.60 6.18
N LEU A 209 -8.93 3.36 5.68
CA LEU A 209 -7.91 2.84 4.77
C LEU A 209 -7.96 3.53 3.39
N ILE A 210 -9.17 3.83 2.92
CA ILE A 210 -9.35 4.55 1.65
C ILE A 210 -8.98 6.02 1.80
N ALA A 211 -9.15 6.63 2.98
CA ALA A 211 -8.71 8.01 3.24
C ALA A 211 -7.19 8.15 3.18
N ASP A 212 -6.47 7.17 3.73
CA ASP A 212 -5.03 7.05 3.66
C ASP A 212 -4.56 7.05 2.19
N TYR A 213 -5.05 6.09 1.41
CA TYR A 213 -4.76 6.03 -0.02
C TYR A 213 -5.22 7.29 -0.80
N ALA A 214 -6.39 7.84 -0.49
CA ALA A 214 -6.92 9.03 -1.19
C ALA A 214 -6.02 10.26 -1.01
N ALA A 215 -5.44 10.45 0.18
CA ALA A 215 -4.53 11.55 0.47
C ALA A 215 -3.20 11.43 -0.30
N GLU A 216 -2.82 10.23 -0.69
CA GLU A 216 -1.57 9.93 -1.40
C GLU A 216 -1.81 9.38 -2.83
N ASN A 217 -2.99 9.58 -3.38
CA ASN A 217 -3.29 9.18 -4.76
C ASN A 217 -2.82 10.23 -5.75
N LEU A 218 -1.84 9.89 -6.59
CA LEU A 218 -1.42 10.71 -7.73
C LEU A 218 -1.79 9.98 -9.04
N ASN A 219 -2.94 10.34 -9.61
CA ASN A 219 -3.43 9.76 -10.86
C ASN A 219 -3.52 8.22 -10.85
N GLY A 220 -4.05 7.64 -9.76
CA GLY A 220 -4.19 6.19 -9.57
C GLY A 220 -2.96 5.51 -8.96
N ILE A 221 -1.84 6.21 -8.81
CA ILE A 221 -0.64 5.69 -8.18
C ILE A 221 -0.67 6.01 -6.68
N PHE A 222 -0.39 5.03 -5.84
CA PHE A 222 -0.12 5.24 -4.43
C PHE A 222 1.32 5.72 -4.28
N VAL A 223 1.50 6.99 -3.91
CA VAL A 223 2.81 7.65 -3.84
C VAL A 223 3.32 7.72 -2.41
N GLY A 224 4.61 8.04 -2.27
CA GLY A 224 5.27 8.18 -0.98
C GLY A 224 6.03 6.93 -0.56
N ALA A 225 6.41 6.88 0.71
CA ALA A 225 7.12 5.76 1.31
C ALA A 225 6.17 4.59 1.61
N HIS A 226 6.69 3.37 1.54
CA HIS A 226 5.93 2.13 1.69
C HIS A 226 6.67 1.15 2.60
N SER A 227 5.97 0.55 3.55
CA SER A 227 6.57 -0.47 4.42
C SER A 227 6.84 -1.79 3.69
N ARG A 228 6.12 -2.03 2.60
CA ARG A 228 6.16 -3.31 1.89
C ARG A 228 5.81 -3.16 0.42
N VAL A 229 6.83 -3.30 -0.43
CA VAL A 229 6.70 -3.21 -1.88
C VAL A 229 7.69 -4.19 -2.54
N TYR A 230 7.49 -4.48 -3.82
CA TYR A 230 8.35 -5.33 -4.63
C TYR A 230 9.16 -4.50 -5.64
N ASP A 231 10.17 -5.12 -6.25
CA ASP A 231 11.12 -4.46 -7.17
C ASP A 231 10.43 -3.79 -8.35
N VAL A 232 9.54 -4.51 -9.03
CA VAL A 232 8.85 -3.99 -10.21
C VAL A 232 7.97 -2.80 -9.83
N PRO A 233 7.07 -2.90 -8.85
CA PRO A 233 6.21 -1.80 -8.44
C PRO A 233 6.93 -0.58 -7.84
N VAL A 234 8.16 -0.71 -7.37
CA VAL A 234 8.96 0.44 -6.95
C VAL A 234 9.36 1.30 -8.15
N ILE A 235 9.65 0.65 -9.29
CA ILE A 235 10.11 1.30 -10.51
C ILE A 235 8.93 1.62 -11.42
N GLU A 236 8.13 0.61 -11.75
CA GLU A 236 6.91 0.74 -12.55
C GLU A 236 5.71 0.90 -11.60
N LYS A 237 5.58 2.06 -10.98
CA LYS A 237 4.60 2.31 -9.91
C LYS A 237 3.15 2.02 -10.29
N TRP A 238 2.82 2.12 -11.57
CA TRP A 238 1.51 1.76 -12.06
C TRP A 238 1.22 0.26 -11.98
N GLN A 239 2.23 -0.62 -12.04
CA GLN A 239 2.04 -2.08 -11.99
C GLN A 239 1.73 -2.59 -10.58
N ASN A 240 0.68 -2.06 -9.98
CA ASN A 240 0.20 -2.43 -8.65
C ASN A 240 -1.32 -2.45 -8.58
N VAL A 241 -1.85 -3.21 -7.65
CA VAL A 241 -3.30 -3.28 -7.39
C VAL A 241 -3.89 -1.93 -6.98
N SER A 242 -3.07 -1.03 -6.42
CA SER A 242 -3.49 0.35 -6.13
C SER A 242 -4.04 1.07 -7.35
N SER A 243 -3.51 0.81 -8.56
CA SER A 243 -4.00 1.39 -9.81
C SER A 243 -5.42 0.95 -10.15
N ASP A 244 -5.76 -0.33 -9.90
CA ASP A 244 -7.11 -0.83 -10.05
C ASP A 244 -8.08 -0.15 -9.06
N PHE A 245 -7.65 -0.01 -7.80
CA PHE A 245 -8.47 0.67 -6.78
C PHE A 245 -8.63 2.16 -7.09
N GLY A 246 -7.57 2.85 -7.53
CA GLY A 246 -7.65 4.26 -7.94
C GLY A 246 -8.66 4.48 -9.06
N TRP A 247 -8.63 3.60 -10.06
CA TRP A 247 -9.57 3.66 -11.17
C TRP A 247 -11.00 3.29 -10.72
N VAL A 248 -11.20 2.21 -9.98
CA VAL A 248 -12.54 1.78 -9.57
C VAL A 248 -13.17 2.78 -8.61
N LEU A 249 -12.47 3.13 -7.53
CA LEU A 249 -13.04 3.96 -6.45
C LEU A 249 -13.20 5.42 -6.84
N PHE A 250 -12.25 5.97 -7.60
CA PHE A 250 -12.18 7.41 -7.84
C PHE A 250 -12.28 7.81 -9.32
N GLY A 251 -12.19 6.84 -10.25
CA GLY A 251 -12.03 7.14 -11.67
C GLY A 251 -10.67 7.76 -12.00
N SER A 252 -9.67 7.55 -11.13
CA SER A 252 -8.32 8.12 -11.23
C SER A 252 -7.36 7.11 -11.86
N GLY A 253 -6.55 7.56 -12.80
CA GLY A 253 -5.56 6.73 -13.47
C GLY A 253 -6.15 5.69 -14.42
N ARG A 254 -5.47 4.57 -14.54
CA ARG A 254 -5.83 3.44 -15.41
C ARG A 254 -5.72 2.11 -14.64
N PRO A 255 -6.66 1.17 -14.85
CA PRO A 255 -6.56 -0.16 -14.25
C PRO A 255 -5.45 -0.96 -14.92
N LEU A 256 -5.04 -2.03 -14.24
CA LEU A 256 -4.24 -3.10 -14.83
C LEU A 256 -5.02 -3.82 -15.96
N ASP A 257 -4.31 -4.50 -16.83
CA ASP A 257 -4.92 -5.31 -17.90
C ASP A 257 -4.22 -6.68 -17.99
N PRO A 258 -4.85 -7.76 -17.49
CA PRO A 258 -6.13 -7.78 -16.76
C PRO A 258 -6.04 -7.14 -15.36
N PRO A 259 -7.17 -6.70 -14.79
CA PRO A 259 -7.23 -6.24 -13.40
C PRO A 259 -6.76 -7.32 -12.41
N ASP A 260 -6.17 -6.91 -11.28
CA ASP A 260 -5.68 -7.85 -10.26
C ASP A 260 -6.82 -8.65 -9.59
N ALA A 261 -6.50 -9.84 -9.12
CA ALA A 261 -7.48 -10.70 -8.45
C ALA A 261 -8.00 -10.13 -7.11
N TYR A 262 -7.27 -9.25 -6.45
CA TYR A 262 -7.74 -8.67 -5.18
C TYR A 262 -8.89 -7.67 -5.41
N ILE A 263 -8.85 -6.92 -6.52
CA ILE A 263 -9.94 -5.98 -6.82
C ILE A 263 -11.25 -6.73 -7.11
N ILE A 264 -11.21 -7.86 -7.83
CA ILE A 264 -12.45 -8.60 -8.13
C ILE A 264 -13.10 -9.10 -6.82
N PHE A 265 -12.35 -9.71 -5.90
CA PHE A 265 -12.91 -10.20 -4.65
C PHE A 265 -13.45 -9.08 -3.75
N TYR A 266 -12.79 -7.93 -3.72
CA TYR A 266 -13.33 -6.74 -3.08
C TYR A 266 -14.70 -6.35 -3.65
N LEU A 267 -14.82 -6.27 -4.98
CA LEU A 267 -16.04 -5.85 -5.67
C LEU A 267 -17.17 -6.88 -5.62
N LEU A 268 -16.85 -8.17 -5.48
CA LEU A 268 -17.86 -9.21 -5.35
C LEU A 268 -18.58 -9.18 -4.01
N ALA A 269 -17.92 -8.73 -2.96
CA ALA A 269 -18.53 -8.59 -1.66
C ALA A 269 -19.32 -7.28 -1.55
N SER A 270 -18.74 -6.16 -1.92
CA SER A 270 -19.16 -4.85 -1.43
C SER A 270 -19.90 -4.01 -2.46
N ALA A 271 -21.03 -3.45 -2.01
CA ALA A 271 -21.67 -2.29 -2.64
C ALA A 271 -21.07 -0.95 -2.11
N TYR A 272 -19.95 -0.98 -1.37
CA TYR A 272 -19.35 0.22 -0.81
C TYR A 272 -18.78 1.11 -1.91
N GLU A 273 -19.36 2.30 -2.04
CA GLU A 273 -18.82 3.40 -2.83
C GLU A 273 -18.24 4.44 -1.86
N PRO A 274 -16.98 4.93 -2.10
CA PRO A 274 -16.41 5.95 -1.22
C PRO A 274 -17.31 7.20 -1.15
N PRO A 275 -17.50 7.79 0.05
CA PRO A 275 -18.22 9.05 0.19
C PRO A 275 -17.55 10.16 -0.61
N GLU A 276 -18.34 11.15 -1.05
CA GLU A 276 -17.87 12.23 -1.95
C GLU A 276 -16.64 12.95 -1.41
N VAL A 277 -16.54 13.13 -0.10
CA VAL A 277 -15.35 13.74 0.53
C VAL A 277 -14.07 12.98 0.20
N LEU A 278 -14.10 11.65 0.19
CA LEU A 278 -12.94 10.82 -0.17
C LEU A 278 -12.62 10.90 -1.66
N LYS A 279 -13.63 10.94 -2.53
CA LYS A 279 -13.42 11.10 -3.97
C LYS A 279 -12.77 12.45 -4.28
N ARG A 280 -13.17 13.51 -3.60
CA ARG A 280 -12.56 14.84 -3.74
C ARG A 280 -11.13 14.87 -3.24
N ILE A 281 -10.86 14.29 -2.07
CA ILE A 281 -9.50 14.16 -1.53
C ILE A 281 -8.60 13.41 -2.53
N ALA A 282 -9.10 12.34 -3.13
CA ALA A 282 -8.32 11.52 -4.06
C ALA A 282 -8.01 12.20 -5.39
N THR A 283 -8.89 13.08 -5.90
CA THR A 283 -8.81 13.55 -7.29
C THR A 283 -8.47 15.02 -7.45
N ASP A 284 -8.73 15.87 -6.44
CA ASP A 284 -8.40 17.28 -6.53
C ASP A 284 -6.94 17.55 -6.16
N ARG A 285 -6.18 18.05 -7.13
CA ARG A 285 -4.77 18.42 -7.01
C ARG A 285 -4.55 19.88 -7.41
N THR A 286 -5.57 20.71 -7.24
CA THR A 286 -5.50 22.15 -7.60
C THR A 286 -4.57 22.93 -6.67
N GLN A 287 -4.44 22.50 -5.42
CA GLN A 287 -3.51 23.10 -4.45
C GLN A 287 -2.53 22.04 -3.93
N PRO A 288 -1.25 22.40 -3.79
CA PRO A 288 -0.28 21.53 -3.15
C PRO A 288 -0.57 21.40 -1.65
N TYR A 289 -0.23 20.24 -1.09
CA TYR A 289 -0.37 20.00 0.36
C TYR A 289 0.67 19.01 0.87
N ALA A 290 0.93 19.08 2.17
CA ALA A 290 1.66 18.05 2.90
C ALA A 290 0.69 17.19 3.70
N HIS A 291 0.93 15.90 3.68
CA HIS A 291 0.25 14.89 4.46
C HIS A 291 1.26 14.25 5.41
N TYR A 292 0.90 14.13 6.68
CA TYR A 292 1.73 13.58 7.74
C TYR A 292 1.04 12.38 8.36
N GLU A 293 1.80 11.35 8.66
CA GLU A 293 1.26 10.11 9.20
C GLU A 293 2.16 9.54 10.28
N LEU A 294 1.54 8.98 11.30
CA LEU A 294 2.18 8.09 12.23
C LEU A 294 1.86 6.65 11.81
N LYS A 295 2.88 5.92 11.49
CA LYS A 295 2.83 4.48 11.24
C LYS A 295 3.65 3.78 12.34
N ARG A 296 3.72 2.47 12.30
CA ARG A 296 4.52 1.70 13.26
C ARG A 296 5.36 0.64 12.56
N THR A 297 6.47 0.27 13.18
CA THR A 297 7.24 -0.86 12.68
C THR A 297 6.45 -2.14 12.82
N ARG A 298 6.59 -3.04 11.84
CA ARG A 298 6.12 -4.40 11.98
C ARG A 298 7.06 -5.16 12.91
N ASN A 299 6.48 -5.84 13.89
CA ASN A 299 7.20 -6.66 14.84
C ASN A 299 6.66 -8.10 14.78
N ARG A 300 7.49 -9.07 15.18
CA ARG A 300 7.07 -10.46 15.38
C ARG A 300 5.91 -10.57 16.37
N TRP A 301 5.87 -9.68 17.36
CA TRP A 301 4.82 -9.60 18.40
C TRP A 301 3.81 -8.51 18.06
N ARG A 302 3.02 -8.72 17.04
CA ARG A 302 2.16 -7.73 16.36
C ARG A 302 1.10 -7.06 17.23
N PHE A 303 0.88 -7.56 18.42
CA PHE A 303 -0.19 -7.09 19.31
C PHE A 303 0.31 -6.41 20.58
N PHE A 304 1.60 -6.25 20.74
CA PHE A 304 2.18 -5.58 21.91
C PHE A 304 2.59 -4.17 21.51
N ASP A 305 1.81 -3.18 21.91
CA ASP A 305 1.94 -1.76 21.54
C ASP A 305 3.32 -1.18 21.90
N ASP A 306 3.91 -1.63 23.00
CA ASP A 306 5.20 -1.20 23.52
C ASP A 306 6.42 -1.71 22.73
N LEU A 307 6.21 -2.68 21.86
CA LEU A 307 7.26 -3.24 20.99
C LEU A 307 7.26 -2.67 19.57
N HIS A 308 6.36 -1.73 19.27
CA HIS A 308 6.25 -1.11 17.96
C HIS A 308 6.90 0.28 17.96
N GLY A 309 8.06 0.40 17.29
CA GLY A 309 8.69 1.69 17.06
C GLY A 309 7.81 2.57 16.17
N PRO A 310 7.73 3.89 16.45
CA PRO A 310 7.02 4.82 15.58
C PRO A 310 7.75 5.01 14.27
N VAL A 311 6.97 5.17 13.19
CA VAL A 311 7.45 5.60 11.87
C VAL A 311 6.73 6.89 11.52
N TYR A 312 7.49 7.92 11.23
CA TYR A 312 7.00 9.26 10.89
C TYR A 312 7.06 9.43 9.39
N LYS A 313 5.90 9.50 8.75
CA LYS A 313 5.80 9.61 7.31
C LYS A 313 5.37 11.02 6.91
N THR A 314 5.93 11.50 5.81
CA THR A 314 5.57 12.77 5.19
C THR A 314 5.43 12.55 3.70
N THR A 315 4.31 13.01 3.13
CA THR A 315 4.13 13.03 1.67
C THR A 315 3.66 14.42 1.25
N TYR A 316 4.42 15.05 0.36
CA TYR A 316 4.05 16.32 -0.26
C TYR A 316 3.53 16.06 -1.66
N VAL A 317 2.30 16.48 -1.92
CA VAL A 317 1.58 16.16 -3.16
C VAL A 317 1.26 17.43 -3.92
N ARG A 318 1.58 17.41 -5.20
CA ARG A 318 1.17 18.39 -6.20
C ARG A 318 0.52 17.70 -7.38
N ARG A 319 -0.04 18.48 -8.29
CA ARG A 319 -0.57 17.96 -9.55
C ARG A 319 0.52 17.29 -10.40
N GLU A 320 1.72 17.87 -10.41
CA GLU A 320 2.83 17.48 -11.27
C GLU A 320 3.67 16.36 -10.69
N TYR A 321 3.72 16.23 -9.35
CA TYR A 321 4.55 15.26 -8.66
C TYR A 321 4.15 15.04 -7.20
N ALA A 322 4.68 13.99 -6.64
CA ALA A 322 4.72 13.78 -5.19
C ALA A 322 6.15 13.53 -4.73
N VAL A 323 6.43 13.91 -3.49
CA VAL A 323 7.67 13.64 -2.78
C VAL A 323 7.28 13.01 -1.46
N GLY A 324 7.76 11.80 -1.17
CA GLY A 324 7.39 11.11 0.06
C GLY A 324 8.56 10.45 0.73
N SER A 325 8.51 10.42 2.05
CA SER A 325 9.53 9.77 2.87
C SER A 325 8.97 9.26 4.18
N ASP A 326 9.64 8.27 4.75
CA ASP A 326 9.45 7.88 6.13
C ASP A 326 10.77 7.94 6.91
N GLN A 327 10.65 8.02 8.22
CA GLN A 327 11.76 7.88 9.13
C GLN A 327 11.29 7.39 10.49
N GLY A 328 12.16 6.75 11.23
CA GLY A 328 11.82 6.27 12.55
C GLY A 328 12.52 4.99 12.91
N GLY A 329 11.84 4.18 13.71
CA GLY A 329 12.40 2.94 14.24
C GLY A 329 12.90 1.97 13.18
N THR A 330 13.49 0.88 13.65
CA THR A 330 13.93 -0.17 12.76
C THR A 330 12.76 -0.78 12.02
N LEU A 331 12.84 -0.69 10.75
CA LEU A 331 11.81 -0.96 9.79
C LEU A 331 11.84 -2.41 9.36
N GLN A 332 11.01 -2.75 8.42
CA GLN A 332 11.09 -4.01 7.71
C GLN A 332 12.05 -3.86 6.54
N PRO A 333 13.35 -4.06 6.73
CA PRO A 333 14.32 -3.65 5.72
C PRO A 333 14.22 -4.44 4.42
N ILE A 334 13.45 -5.53 4.39
CA ILE A 334 13.39 -6.42 3.23
C ILE A 334 12.66 -5.81 2.04
N GLN A 335 11.52 -5.19 2.29
CA GLN A 335 10.59 -4.71 1.25
C GLN A 335 10.16 -3.26 1.47
N GLU A 336 10.87 -2.54 2.31
CA GLU A 336 10.62 -1.14 2.53
C GLU A 336 11.04 -0.30 1.33
N HIS A 337 10.37 0.83 1.14
CA HIS A 337 10.76 1.88 0.23
C HIS A 337 10.65 3.20 0.96
N SER A 338 11.78 3.67 1.47
CA SER A 338 11.83 4.72 2.49
C SER A 338 11.54 6.12 1.93
N TRP A 339 11.81 6.36 0.65
CA TRP A 339 11.55 7.66 0.04
C TRP A 339 11.62 7.61 -1.48
N ASP A 340 10.88 8.50 -2.11
CA ASP A 340 11.02 8.77 -3.53
C ASP A 340 10.50 10.15 -3.94
N VAL A 341 10.81 10.49 -5.19
CA VAL A 341 10.09 11.46 -5.99
C VAL A 341 9.33 10.70 -7.07
N THR A 342 8.02 10.88 -7.13
CA THR A 342 7.17 10.33 -8.19
C THR A 342 6.59 11.48 -9.00
N TRP A 343 6.78 11.50 -10.33
CA TRP A 343 6.14 12.50 -11.18
C TRP A 343 4.91 11.95 -11.89
N ASN A 344 3.94 12.83 -12.10
CA ASN A 344 2.72 12.50 -12.81
C ASN A 344 2.96 12.34 -14.31
N VAL A 345 2.27 11.38 -14.90
CA VAL A 345 2.26 11.11 -16.34
C VAL A 345 0.84 10.79 -16.80
N ASP A 346 0.50 11.13 -18.03
CA ASP A 346 -0.85 10.89 -18.57
C ASP A 346 -1.12 9.40 -18.81
N ASP A 347 -0.13 8.67 -19.31
CA ASP A 347 -0.18 7.22 -19.46
C ASP A 347 1.01 6.59 -18.74
N PRO A 348 0.80 5.94 -17.60
CA PRO A 348 1.88 5.39 -16.78
C PRO A 348 2.41 4.04 -17.27
N ARG A 349 1.80 3.43 -18.28
CA ARG A 349 2.17 2.09 -18.76
C ARG A 349 3.58 2.06 -19.35
N GLY A 350 4.46 1.26 -18.76
CA GLY A 350 5.86 1.13 -19.16
C GLY A 350 6.72 2.36 -18.84
N VAL A 351 6.19 3.32 -18.07
CA VAL A 351 6.92 4.51 -17.61
C VAL A 351 7.49 4.28 -16.21
N HIS A 352 8.77 4.56 -16.05
CA HIS A 352 9.47 4.51 -14.78
C HIS A 352 9.49 5.91 -14.16
N ASN A 353 8.38 6.31 -13.55
CA ASN A 353 8.17 7.70 -13.11
C ASN A 353 8.64 7.96 -11.67
N THR A 354 9.83 7.49 -11.33
CA THR A 354 10.38 7.62 -9.97
C THR A 354 11.89 7.88 -9.93
N LEU A 355 12.36 8.44 -8.81
CA LEU A 355 13.77 8.64 -8.48
C LEU A 355 13.94 8.49 -6.96
N PHE A 356 14.98 7.75 -6.54
CA PHE A 356 15.33 7.55 -5.13
C PHE A 356 16.78 7.06 -4.96
N THR A 357 17.25 7.02 -3.71
CA THR A 357 18.48 6.29 -3.34
C THR A 357 18.23 5.37 -2.16
N LEU A 358 19.06 4.36 -2.00
CA LEU A 358 19.02 3.45 -0.86
C LEU A 358 20.41 2.83 -0.57
N HIS A 359 20.60 2.38 0.65
CA HIS A 359 21.64 1.44 1.01
C HIS A 359 21.12 0.01 0.78
N PRO A 360 21.76 -0.85 -0.03
CA PRO A 360 21.28 -2.21 -0.30
C PRO A 360 21.53 -3.16 0.88
N TYR A 361 20.99 -2.80 2.04
CA TYR A 361 21.19 -3.52 3.30
C TYR A 361 20.83 -5.01 3.18
N SER A 362 21.73 -5.88 3.65
CA SER A 362 21.48 -7.32 3.76
C SER A 362 20.60 -7.59 4.97
N SER A 363 19.34 -7.89 4.72
CA SER A 363 18.31 -8.09 5.77
C SER A 363 18.00 -9.57 6.06
N LEU A 364 18.97 -10.46 5.78
CA LEU A 364 18.79 -11.91 6.03
C LEU A 364 18.51 -12.22 7.48
N ARG A 365 19.20 -11.54 8.39
CA ARG A 365 19.06 -11.74 9.83
C ARG A 365 17.68 -11.28 10.33
N GLU A 366 17.20 -10.17 9.83
CA GLU A 366 15.87 -9.64 10.15
C GLU A 366 14.79 -10.54 9.59
N LEU A 367 15.00 -11.10 8.40
CA LEU A 367 14.09 -12.09 7.81
C LEU A 367 13.90 -13.29 8.75
N GLU A 368 14.96 -13.78 9.39
CA GLU A 368 14.90 -14.86 10.38
C GLU A 368 14.04 -14.52 11.61
N THR A 369 14.03 -13.26 12.00
CA THR A 369 13.25 -12.82 13.16
C THR A 369 11.79 -12.52 12.83
N TYR A 370 11.48 -12.15 11.59
CA TYR A 370 10.13 -11.77 11.16
C TYR A 370 9.24 -12.94 10.77
N PHE A 371 9.79 -13.97 10.15
CA PHE A 371 9.02 -15.06 9.60
C PHE A 371 9.20 -16.35 10.40
N THR A 372 8.08 -16.95 10.77
CA THR A 372 8.03 -18.34 11.23
C THR A 372 7.89 -19.21 10.00
N PHE A 373 8.99 -19.74 9.48
CA PHE A 373 8.93 -20.58 8.30
C PHE A 373 8.33 -21.95 8.64
N PRO A 374 7.57 -22.58 7.72
CA PRO A 374 7.32 -24.00 7.81
C PRO A 374 8.65 -24.77 7.94
N PRO A 375 8.69 -25.87 8.70
CA PRO A 375 9.93 -26.60 9.00
C PRO A 375 10.77 -26.98 7.77
N ASP A 376 10.11 -27.14 6.61
CA ASP A 376 10.73 -27.59 5.36
C ASP A 376 11.18 -26.43 4.45
N THR A 377 10.90 -25.18 4.82
CA THR A 377 11.21 -24.00 4.01
C THR A 377 12.25 -23.16 4.73
N GLY A 378 13.52 -23.49 4.57
CA GLY A 378 14.61 -22.68 5.15
C GLY A 378 14.67 -21.28 4.52
N ILE A 379 15.22 -20.31 5.27
CA ILE A 379 15.48 -18.93 4.80
C ILE A 379 16.21 -18.91 3.47
N SER A 380 17.17 -19.82 3.26
CA SER A 380 17.88 -20.00 2.01
C SER A 380 16.94 -20.23 0.82
N GLY A 381 15.82 -20.94 1.01
CA GLY A 381 14.81 -21.16 -0.04
C GLY A 381 14.04 -19.88 -0.39
N VAL A 382 13.69 -19.07 0.61
CA VAL A 382 13.00 -17.78 0.39
C VAL A 382 13.93 -16.78 -0.30
N VAL A 383 15.17 -16.68 0.15
CA VAL A 383 16.17 -15.75 -0.41
C VAL A 383 16.60 -16.16 -1.81
N SER A 384 16.79 -17.45 -2.08
CA SER A 384 17.15 -17.93 -3.41
C SER A 384 16.05 -17.70 -4.45
N SER A 385 14.79 -17.63 -4.01
CA SER A 385 13.65 -17.31 -4.88
C SER A 385 13.51 -15.82 -5.19
N LYS A 386 14.11 -14.93 -4.38
CA LYS A 386 14.00 -13.47 -4.49
C LYS A 386 15.35 -12.80 -4.32
N LYS A 387 16.10 -12.67 -5.42
CA LYS A 387 17.42 -12.02 -5.46
C LYS A 387 17.42 -10.60 -4.91
N SER A 388 16.31 -9.89 -5.05
CA SER A 388 16.11 -8.55 -4.49
C SER A 388 16.25 -8.46 -2.98
N TYR A 389 16.14 -9.54 -2.25
CA TYR A 389 16.27 -9.50 -0.79
C TYR A 389 17.72 -9.40 -0.32
N ASP A 390 18.67 -9.91 -1.10
CA ASP A 390 20.07 -9.92 -0.72
C ASP A 390 21.00 -9.80 -1.94
N SER A 391 21.01 -8.61 -2.54
CA SER A 391 21.85 -8.28 -3.70
C SER A 391 22.52 -6.92 -3.53
N PRO A 392 23.78 -6.76 -3.97
CA PRO A 392 24.47 -5.47 -3.94
C PRO A 392 23.86 -4.42 -4.87
N ASP A 393 23.04 -4.84 -5.81
CA ASP A 393 22.41 -3.97 -6.82
C ASP A 393 20.88 -3.83 -6.64
N LYS A 394 20.34 -4.32 -5.53
CA LYS A 394 18.91 -4.21 -5.24
C LYS A 394 18.46 -2.76 -5.15
N LEU A 395 17.17 -2.54 -5.49
CA LEU A 395 16.50 -1.25 -5.49
C LEU A 395 15.25 -1.23 -4.61
N VAL A 396 15.10 -2.21 -3.73
CA VAL A 396 14.05 -2.28 -2.72
C VAL A 396 14.65 -2.70 -1.39
N GLY A 397 14.13 -2.20 -0.32
CA GLY A 397 14.55 -2.46 1.05
C GLY A 397 15.06 -1.21 1.76
N GLY A 398 14.69 -1.06 3.02
CA GLY A 398 15.19 -0.03 3.92
C GLY A 398 16.55 -0.42 4.55
N SER A 399 17.12 0.51 5.28
CA SER A 399 18.39 0.31 5.98
C SER A 399 18.39 1.00 7.34
N PRO A 400 18.88 0.34 8.40
CA PRO A 400 19.04 0.97 9.71
C PRO A 400 20.15 2.05 9.71
N TYR A 401 20.91 2.18 8.62
CA TYR A 401 22.00 3.15 8.45
C TYR A 401 21.58 4.32 7.56
N GLU A 402 20.30 4.41 7.22
CA GLU A 402 19.70 5.50 6.47
C GLU A 402 18.86 6.35 7.40
N GLN A 403 18.96 7.67 7.27
CA GLN A 403 18.09 8.62 7.94
C GLN A 403 17.63 9.67 6.93
N ILE A 404 16.34 9.99 6.99
CA ILE A 404 15.70 10.85 6.00
C ILE A 404 15.03 12.03 6.71
N PHE A 405 15.15 13.18 6.09
CA PHE A 405 14.44 14.38 6.48
C PHE A 405 13.78 15.01 5.27
N GLN A 406 12.48 15.23 5.34
CA GLN A 406 11.71 15.90 4.31
C GLN A 406 11.07 17.18 4.85
N ASN A 407 11.11 18.23 4.02
CA ASN A 407 10.30 19.43 4.21
C ASN A 407 9.69 19.82 2.86
N GLN A 408 8.39 19.61 2.71
CA GLN A 408 7.66 19.78 1.47
C GLN A 408 8.34 19.02 0.31
N ASP A 409 8.79 19.74 -0.73
CA ASP A 409 9.42 19.21 -1.94
C ASP A 409 10.96 19.11 -1.86
N THR A 410 11.49 19.12 -0.64
CA THR A 410 12.92 18.94 -0.38
C THR A 410 13.15 17.71 0.49
N ILE A 411 14.03 16.81 0.05
CA ILE A 411 14.50 15.66 0.83
C ILE A 411 16.00 15.79 1.08
N ILE A 412 16.43 15.44 2.30
CA ILE A 412 17.82 15.22 2.68
C ILE A 412 17.94 13.80 3.21
N VAL A 413 18.71 12.97 2.53
CA VAL A 413 19.00 11.59 2.96
C VAL A 413 20.44 11.51 3.41
N LEU A 414 20.71 10.92 4.56
CA LEU A 414 22.03 10.72 5.11
C LEU A 414 22.27 9.24 5.42
N TYR A 415 23.49 8.77 5.13
CA TYR A 415 23.93 7.41 5.38
C TYR A 415 25.18 7.40 6.24
N ASP A 416 25.18 6.61 7.31
CA ASP A 416 26.38 6.31 8.12
C ASP A 416 26.51 4.79 8.29
N ILE A 417 27.10 4.17 7.28
CA ILE A 417 27.20 2.72 7.13
C ILE A 417 28.41 2.22 7.93
N PRO A 418 28.27 1.29 8.88
CA PRO A 418 29.39 0.76 9.65
C PRO A 418 30.43 0.06 8.76
N PRO A 419 31.72 0.19 9.07
CA PRO A 419 32.77 -0.62 8.43
C PRO A 419 32.49 -2.11 8.59
N GLY A 420 32.72 -2.87 7.53
CA GLY A 420 32.50 -4.33 7.53
C GLY A 420 31.05 -4.73 7.16
N THR A 421 30.17 -3.78 6.90
CA THR A 421 28.83 -4.06 6.33
C THR A 421 28.96 -4.78 4.99
N ARG A 422 28.10 -5.78 4.74
CA ARG A 422 28.18 -6.65 3.57
C ARG A 422 28.17 -5.91 2.22
N PHE A 423 27.37 -4.86 2.11
CA PHE A 423 27.28 -4.01 0.91
C PHE A 423 27.59 -2.56 1.26
N PRO A 424 28.88 -2.16 1.33
CA PRO A 424 29.31 -0.87 1.87
C PRO A 424 29.21 0.26 0.84
N HIS A 425 28.01 0.48 0.27
CA HIS A 425 27.76 1.48 -0.76
C HIS A 425 26.29 1.90 -0.76
N ILE A 426 25.96 2.92 -1.52
CA ILE A 426 24.58 3.28 -1.83
C ILE A 426 24.29 3.12 -3.33
N ASN A 427 23.07 2.76 -3.64
CA ASN A 427 22.50 2.76 -4.99
C ASN A 427 21.53 3.93 -5.13
N GLY A 428 21.46 4.53 -6.34
CA GLY A 428 20.42 5.47 -6.70
C GLY A 428 19.73 5.00 -7.99
N PHE A 429 18.43 5.07 -8.04
CA PHE A 429 17.67 4.80 -9.25
C PHE A 429 17.38 6.10 -10.00
N PHE A 430 17.79 6.14 -11.26
CA PHE A 430 17.51 7.23 -12.21
C PHE A 430 16.85 6.65 -13.45
N SER A 431 15.60 6.99 -13.64
CA SER A 431 14.75 6.46 -14.70
C SER A 431 15.27 6.81 -16.10
N LYS A 432 15.06 5.88 -17.04
CA LYS A 432 15.21 6.11 -18.49
C LYS A 432 14.28 7.20 -19.04
N ASP A 433 13.16 7.44 -18.32
CA ASP A 433 12.12 8.40 -18.72
C ASP A 433 12.40 9.83 -18.20
N LEU A 434 13.54 10.04 -17.55
CA LEU A 434 14.03 11.37 -17.22
C LEU A 434 14.55 12.07 -18.49
N ALA A 435 13.91 13.16 -18.85
CA ALA A 435 14.38 14.03 -19.91
C ALA A 435 15.43 15.02 -19.40
N GLU A 436 16.30 15.48 -20.30
CA GLU A 436 17.28 16.56 -20.04
C GLU A 436 18.22 16.30 -18.86
N LEU A 437 18.49 15.02 -18.53
CA LEU A 437 19.39 14.67 -17.42
C LEU A 437 20.81 15.20 -17.72
N ARG A 438 21.32 16.06 -16.83
CA ARG A 438 22.61 16.73 -16.94
C ARG A 438 23.35 16.75 -15.61
N GLU A 439 24.61 16.34 -15.62
CA GLU A 439 25.54 16.54 -14.51
C GLU A 439 26.15 17.93 -14.61
N ASP A 440 26.10 18.68 -13.52
CA ASP A 440 26.63 20.03 -13.45
C ASP A 440 28.01 20.05 -12.76
N PRO A 441 28.94 20.92 -13.15
CA PRO A 441 30.24 21.04 -12.47
C PRO A 441 30.16 21.38 -10.98
N SER A 442 29.03 21.94 -10.50
CA SER A 442 28.75 22.16 -9.09
C SER A 442 28.49 20.87 -8.30
N GLY A 443 28.36 19.73 -9.00
CA GLY A 443 28.03 18.43 -8.45
C GLY A 443 26.53 18.17 -8.32
N TRP A 444 25.67 19.08 -8.74
CA TRP A 444 24.24 18.85 -8.90
C TRP A 444 23.95 18.06 -10.18
N ILE A 445 22.92 17.23 -10.12
CA ILE A 445 22.32 16.55 -11.26
C ILE A 445 20.96 17.20 -11.49
N PHE A 446 20.70 17.68 -12.69
CA PHE A 446 19.41 18.26 -13.08
C PHE A 446 18.70 17.36 -14.08
N ALA A 447 17.40 17.22 -13.94
CA ALA A 447 16.58 16.45 -14.87
C ALA A 447 15.12 16.95 -14.89
N ARG A 448 14.37 16.48 -15.86
CA ARG A 448 12.93 16.68 -15.94
C ARG A 448 12.22 15.32 -16.00
N GLY A 449 11.26 15.11 -15.08
CA GLY A 449 10.35 13.97 -15.06
C GLY A 449 8.91 14.44 -15.32
N GLY A 450 8.36 14.20 -16.51
CA GLY A 450 7.08 14.77 -16.89
C GLY A 450 7.06 16.29 -16.75
N GLU A 451 6.19 16.83 -15.91
CA GLU A 451 6.12 18.27 -15.60
C GLU A 451 6.83 18.62 -14.25
N ALA A 452 7.64 17.72 -13.71
CA ALA A 452 8.49 17.98 -12.55
C ALA A 452 9.92 18.32 -12.98
N LEU A 453 10.53 19.31 -12.34
CA LEU A 453 11.94 19.65 -12.42
C LEU A 453 12.64 19.10 -11.18
N LEU A 454 13.74 18.39 -11.39
CA LEU A 454 14.48 17.70 -10.32
C LEU A 454 15.90 18.22 -10.25
N ALA A 455 16.37 18.50 -9.04
CA ALA A 455 17.75 18.79 -8.71
C ALA A 455 18.22 17.84 -7.61
N CYS A 456 19.22 17.03 -7.90
CA CYS A 456 19.79 16.03 -6.99
C CYS A 456 21.25 16.37 -6.72
N ARG A 457 21.66 16.45 -5.45
CA ARG A 457 23.05 16.70 -5.05
C ARG A 457 23.58 15.52 -4.25
N PRO A 458 24.24 14.54 -4.89
CA PRO A 458 25.00 13.53 -4.18
C PRO A 458 26.10 14.18 -3.34
N LEU A 459 26.29 13.74 -2.10
CA LEU A 459 27.29 14.30 -1.18
C LEU A 459 28.66 13.65 -1.32
N GLN A 460 28.73 12.55 -2.07
CA GLN A 460 29.97 11.84 -2.43
C GLN A 460 30.07 11.64 -3.95
N THR A 461 31.23 11.25 -4.40
CA THR A 461 31.43 10.84 -5.80
C THR A 461 30.73 9.51 -6.07
N TYR A 462 30.37 9.32 -7.33
CA TYR A 462 29.63 8.14 -7.79
C TYR A 462 30.05 7.75 -9.21
N SER A 463 29.59 6.61 -9.66
CA SER A 463 29.66 6.19 -11.06
C SER A 463 28.31 5.70 -11.54
N TRP A 464 28.03 5.92 -12.82
CA TRP A 464 26.84 5.37 -13.45
C TRP A 464 27.06 3.90 -13.83
N LYS A 465 26.08 3.06 -13.50
CA LYS A 465 25.98 1.67 -13.94
C LYS A 465 24.76 1.55 -14.83
N PRO A 466 24.90 1.02 -16.05
CA PRO A 466 23.74 0.77 -16.89
C PRO A 466 22.86 -0.31 -16.28
N MET A 467 21.56 -0.17 -16.46
CA MET A 467 20.56 -1.16 -16.10
C MET A 467 19.85 -1.67 -17.37
N GLU A 468 19.27 -2.86 -17.25
CA GLU A 468 18.40 -3.39 -18.30
C GLU A 468 17.24 -2.43 -18.55
N GLY A 469 16.81 -2.27 -19.80
CA GLY A 469 15.71 -1.37 -20.16
C GLY A 469 16.09 0.11 -20.30
N GLY A 470 17.36 0.50 -20.02
CA GLY A 470 17.88 1.86 -20.24
C GLY A 470 17.89 2.76 -19.00
N ASP A 471 17.42 2.30 -17.86
CA ASP A 471 17.60 2.99 -16.58
C ASP A 471 19.07 3.08 -16.18
N ARG A 472 19.36 3.93 -15.22
CA ARG A 472 20.73 4.13 -14.72
C ARG A 472 20.75 3.93 -13.20
N ARG A 473 21.68 3.14 -12.73
CA ARG A 473 22.00 3.03 -11.32
C ARG A 473 23.19 3.93 -10.98
N MET A 474 22.97 4.89 -10.09
CA MET A 474 24.06 5.61 -9.45
C MET A 474 24.68 4.67 -8.39
N PHE A 475 25.98 4.48 -8.44
CA PHE A 475 26.72 3.67 -7.49
C PHE A 475 27.76 4.53 -6.77
N SER A 476 27.68 4.63 -5.46
CA SER A 476 28.60 5.42 -4.63
C SER A 476 29.20 4.57 -3.50
N PRO A 477 30.50 4.19 -3.58
CA PRO A 477 31.15 3.24 -2.69
C PRO A 477 31.70 3.89 -1.40
N TYR A 478 30.89 4.71 -0.74
CA TYR A 478 31.30 5.42 0.47
C TYR A 478 30.36 5.12 1.63
N LEU A 479 30.95 4.85 2.81
CA LEU A 479 30.21 4.52 4.03
C LEU A 479 29.43 5.70 4.59
N LYS A 480 30.03 6.90 4.56
CA LYS A 480 29.36 8.15 4.92
C LYS A 480 28.99 8.89 3.66
N ASN A 481 27.70 9.08 3.49
CA ASN A 481 27.13 9.53 2.23
C ASN A 481 25.83 10.30 2.45
N GLY A 482 25.24 10.75 1.39
CA GLY A 482 23.92 11.37 1.39
C GLY A 482 23.52 11.95 0.05
N MET A 483 22.31 12.46 0.02
CA MET A 483 21.74 13.16 -1.12
C MET A 483 20.82 14.28 -0.65
N VAL A 484 20.88 15.42 -1.32
CA VAL A 484 19.88 16.49 -1.22
C VAL A 484 19.08 16.50 -2.52
N VAL A 485 17.76 16.47 -2.42
CA VAL A 485 16.85 16.55 -3.57
C VAL A 485 15.93 17.74 -3.38
N GLN A 486 15.80 18.55 -4.42
CA GLN A 486 14.81 19.62 -4.51
C GLN A 486 13.99 19.43 -5.77
N VAL A 487 12.67 19.44 -5.61
CA VAL A 487 11.73 19.32 -6.73
C VAL A 487 10.96 20.62 -6.91
N ALA A 488 10.55 20.90 -8.15
CA ALA A 488 9.65 22.01 -8.47
C ALA A 488 8.73 21.63 -9.62
N ALA A 489 7.60 22.30 -9.77
CA ALA A 489 6.79 22.16 -10.97
C ALA A 489 7.41 22.96 -12.13
N ARG A 490 7.35 22.43 -13.32
CA ARG A 490 7.83 23.13 -14.53
C ARG A 490 7.15 24.48 -14.72
N SER A 491 5.89 24.60 -14.33
CA SER A 491 5.14 25.87 -14.41
C SER A 491 5.72 27.00 -13.53
N GLU A 492 6.58 26.67 -12.57
CA GLU A 492 7.23 27.67 -11.69
C GLU A 492 8.48 28.30 -12.34
N PHE A 493 8.99 27.72 -13.44
CA PHE A 493 10.20 28.17 -14.12
C PHE A 493 10.00 28.20 -15.64
N PRO A 494 10.60 29.15 -16.35
CA PRO A 494 10.53 29.21 -17.82
C PRO A 494 11.11 27.95 -18.49
N ASP A 495 12.21 27.43 -17.94
CA ASP A 495 12.92 26.25 -18.45
C ASP A 495 13.83 25.64 -17.37
N LEU A 496 14.47 24.52 -17.69
CA LEU A 496 15.40 23.83 -16.79
C LEU A 496 16.63 24.69 -16.44
N ALA A 497 17.06 25.63 -17.33
CA ALA A 497 18.20 26.49 -17.08
C ALA A 497 17.88 27.55 -16.01
N ALA A 498 16.66 28.09 -16.01
CA ALA A 498 16.19 29.01 -14.98
C ALA A 498 16.08 28.30 -13.63
N PHE A 499 15.51 27.08 -13.59
CA PHE A 499 15.48 26.24 -12.40
C PHE A 499 16.88 25.94 -11.86
N ARG A 500 17.80 25.52 -12.74
CA ARG A 500 19.21 25.30 -12.40
C ARG A 500 19.83 26.54 -11.75
N SER A 501 19.64 27.71 -12.36
CA SER A 501 20.19 28.96 -11.84
C SER A 501 19.63 29.29 -10.44
N ALA A 502 18.35 29.06 -10.21
CA ALA A 502 17.73 29.25 -8.92
C ALA A 502 18.31 28.29 -7.86
N ILE A 503 18.48 27.02 -8.18
CA ILE A 503 19.08 26.02 -7.26
C ILE A 503 20.53 26.40 -6.91
N LEU A 504 21.34 26.77 -7.90
CA LEU A 504 22.74 27.11 -7.70
C LEU A 504 22.95 28.41 -6.86
N ALA A 505 21.93 29.25 -6.79
CA ALA A 505 21.92 30.43 -5.94
C ALA A 505 21.60 30.13 -4.47
N LEU A 506 21.09 28.91 -4.15
CA LEU A 506 20.71 28.54 -2.79
C LEU A 506 21.95 28.10 -1.98
N PRO A 507 22.09 28.57 -0.74
CA PRO A 507 23.16 28.11 0.15
C PRO A 507 23.01 26.62 0.47
N LEU A 508 24.04 25.83 0.17
CA LEU A 508 24.20 24.45 0.56
C LEU A 508 25.55 24.25 1.22
N ASN A 509 25.57 23.81 2.46
CA ASN A 509 26.77 23.40 3.18
C ASN A 509 26.58 21.97 3.68
N PHE A 510 27.61 21.15 3.55
CA PHE A 510 27.59 19.79 4.08
C PHE A 510 28.97 19.35 4.56
N ARG A 511 28.99 18.39 5.44
CA ARG A 511 30.17 17.66 5.86
C ARG A 511 29.82 16.18 6.06
N LEU A 512 30.80 15.31 5.89
CA LEU A 512 30.58 13.87 6.05
C LEU A 512 31.27 13.32 7.32
N GLU A 513 32.25 14.04 7.85
CA GLU A 513 32.96 13.70 9.09
C GLU A 513 32.71 14.73 10.19
N PRO A 514 32.63 14.35 11.50
CA PRO A 514 32.63 12.96 12.01
C PRO A 514 31.31 12.23 11.74
N ALA A 515 30.21 12.92 11.50
CA ALA A 515 28.91 12.40 11.10
C ALA A 515 28.39 13.21 9.90
N PRO A 516 27.68 12.57 8.95
CA PRO A 516 27.07 13.27 7.83
C PRO A 516 26.12 14.36 8.31
N SER A 517 26.22 15.54 7.72
CA SER A 517 25.35 16.67 8.04
C SER A 517 25.17 17.59 6.86
N VAL A 518 23.99 18.19 6.76
CA VAL A 518 23.57 19.12 5.69
C VAL A 518 22.89 20.33 6.30
N SER A 519 23.22 21.50 5.77
CA SER A 519 22.50 22.76 5.95
C SER A 519 22.15 23.28 4.56
N PHE A 520 20.87 23.36 4.24
CA PHE A 520 20.35 23.74 2.92
C PHE A 520 19.20 24.71 3.03
N ARG A 521 19.19 25.73 2.20
CA ARG A 521 18.04 26.61 2.04
C ARG A 521 17.20 26.12 0.85
N SER A 522 15.97 25.68 1.13
CA SER A 522 15.07 25.17 0.09
C SER A 522 14.56 26.29 -0.85
N LEU A 523 14.04 25.91 -2.01
CA LEU A 523 13.34 26.84 -2.91
C LEU A 523 12.15 27.54 -2.26
N ARG A 524 11.53 26.92 -1.27
CA ARG A 524 10.42 27.50 -0.50
C ARG A 524 10.91 28.47 0.60
N GLY A 525 12.22 28.70 0.68
CA GLY A 525 12.84 29.67 1.60
C GLY A 525 13.12 29.13 3.00
N ALA A 526 12.79 27.89 3.31
CA ALA A 526 13.08 27.27 4.60
C ALA A 526 14.57 26.95 4.74
N GLN A 527 15.14 27.27 5.90
CA GLN A 527 16.48 26.83 6.29
C GLN A 527 16.35 25.44 6.92
N LEU A 528 16.96 24.44 6.29
CA LEU A 528 16.91 23.04 6.68
C LEU A 528 18.28 22.63 7.24
N GLU A 529 18.28 21.99 8.40
CA GLU A 529 19.49 21.49 9.03
C GLU A 529 19.26 20.05 9.46
N PHE A 530 20.13 19.15 9.03
CA PHE A 530 20.06 17.75 9.39
C PHE A 530 21.44 17.18 9.63
N THR A 531 21.63 16.54 10.77
CA THR A 531 22.83 15.80 11.14
C THR A 531 22.44 14.39 11.49
N TYR A 532 23.12 13.40 10.94
CA TYR A 532 22.88 12.00 11.23
C TYR A 532 22.91 11.73 12.75
N GLY A 533 21.91 11.03 13.27
CA GLY A 533 21.75 10.74 14.69
C GLY A 533 21.11 11.88 15.50
N HIS A 534 20.69 12.97 14.86
CA HIS A 534 20.05 14.11 15.53
C HIS A 534 18.70 14.47 14.91
N THR A 535 17.82 15.07 15.71
CA THR A 535 16.55 15.60 15.24
C THR A 535 16.77 16.72 14.22
N PRO A 536 16.13 16.65 13.03
CA PRO A 536 16.24 17.69 12.02
C PRO A 536 15.63 19.02 12.50
N LYS A 537 16.11 20.14 11.87
CA LYS A 537 15.60 21.47 12.16
C LYS A 537 15.08 22.17 10.92
N VAL A 538 13.97 22.89 11.09
CA VAL A 538 13.42 23.83 10.11
C VAL A 538 13.45 25.23 10.70
N ASN A 539 14.16 26.16 10.06
CA ASN A 539 14.34 27.53 10.53
C ASN A 539 14.84 27.61 11.99
N GLY A 540 15.79 26.73 12.34
CA GLY A 540 16.39 26.64 13.66
C GLY A 540 15.55 25.94 14.73
N ARG A 541 14.34 25.47 14.42
CA ARG A 541 13.47 24.73 15.33
C ARG A 541 13.51 23.23 15.01
N GLU A 542 13.71 22.41 16.03
CA GLU A 542 13.64 20.96 15.91
C GLU A 542 12.23 20.51 15.55
N LEU A 543 12.14 19.42 14.77
CA LEU A 543 10.86 18.75 14.51
C LEU A 543 10.34 18.12 15.80
N ASP A 544 9.04 18.25 16.00
CA ASP A 544 8.36 17.70 17.19
C ASP A 544 7.75 16.32 16.85
N TYR A 545 8.53 15.27 17.03
CA TYR A 545 8.06 13.90 16.84
C TYR A 545 7.18 13.38 17.98
N ASP A 546 7.28 13.98 19.17
CA ASP A 546 6.48 13.56 20.33
C ASP A 546 4.99 13.91 20.14
N HIS A 547 4.71 15.00 19.43
CA HIS A 547 3.35 15.42 19.08
C HIS A 547 2.99 15.15 17.60
N TRP A 548 3.70 14.24 16.94
CA TRP A 548 3.38 13.87 15.56
C TRP A 548 1.98 13.27 15.49
N PRO A 549 1.10 13.77 14.59
CA PRO A 549 -0.28 13.31 14.51
C PRO A 549 -0.35 11.88 13.94
N LEU A 550 -1.44 11.17 14.23
CA LEU A 550 -1.75 9.92 13.53
C LEU A 550 -2.02 10.19 12.04
N PHE A 551 -2.80 11.22 11.74
CA PHE A 551 -2.92 11.84 10.43
C PHE A 551 -2.90 13.35 10.58
N GLY A 552 -2.13 14.05 9.75
CA GLY A 552 -2.04 15.49 9.72
C GLY A 552 -2.03 16.02 8.29
N GLY A 553 -2.80 17.06 8.03
CA GLY A 553 -2.87 17.68 6.72
C GLY A 553 -4.20 18.41 6.52
N PRO A 554 -4.45 18.98 5.34
CA PRO A 554 -5.66 19.76 5.14
C PRO A 554 -6.92 18.90 5.01
N PHE A 555 -6.80 17.61 4.71
CA PHE A 555 -7.92 16.75 4.31
C PHE A 555 -8.21 15.62 5.30
N VAL A 556 -7.18 15.04 5.88
CA VAL A 556 -7.28 13.89 6.79
C VAL A 556 -6.59 14.26 8.08
N GLU A 557 -7.30 14.20 9.20
CA GLU A 557 -6.80 14.56 10.52
C GLU A 557 -7.19 13.51 11.55
N ALA A 558 -6.22 13.10 12.35
CA ALA A 558 -6.42 12.27 13.53
C ALA A 558 -5.32 12.56 14.56
N ALA A 559 -5.69 12.82 15.78
CA ALA A 559 -4.72 12.88 16.85
C ALA A 559 -4.29 11.45 17.24
N ARG A 560 -3.03 11.31 17.62
CA ARG A 560 -2.51 10.06 18.18
C ARG A 560 -3.36 9.63 19.38
N ASP A 561 -3.62 8.35 19.52
CA ASP A 561 -4.40 7.74 20.58
C ASP A 561 -5.88 8.15 20.68
N SER A 562 -6.40 8.94 19.74
CA SER A 562 -7.78 9.43 19.79
C SER A 562 -8.83 8.39 19.43
N GLY A 563 -8.52 7.45 18.54
CA GLY A 563 -9.52 6.57 17.92
C GLY A 563 -10.56 7.32 17.09
N GLN A 564 -10.22 8.53 16.61
CA GLN A 564 -11.09 9.37 15.77
C GLN A 564 -10.37 9.79 14.50
N LEU A 565 -11.10 9.81 13.39
CA LEU A 565 -10.63 10.31 12.11
C LEU A 565 -11.58 11.39 11.59
N VAL A 566 -11.02 12.48 11.10
CA VAL A 566 -11.77 13.57 10.49
C VAL A 566 -11.35 13.73 9.05
N LEU A 567 -12.30 13.61 8.13
CA LEU A 567 -12.14 13.87 6.71
C LEU A 567 -12.76 15.22 6.37
N LYS A 568 -12.04 16.04 5.60
CA LYS A 568 -12.47 17.40 5.24
C LYS A 568 -12.18 17.69 3.77
N TYR A 569 -13.11 18.33 3.10
CA TYR A 569 -12.88 18.90 1.78
C TYR A 569 -13.87 20.06 1.52
N GLY A 570 -13.39 21.29 1.41
CA GLY A 570 -14.25 22.46 1.35
C GLY A 570 -15.17 22.54 2.57
N ALA A 571 -16.48 22.58 2.35
CA ALA A 571 -17.48 22.57 3.43
C ALA A 571 -17.83 21.15 3.93
N MET A 572 -17.48 20.11 3.18
CA MET A 572 -17.76 18.74 3.57
C MET A 572 -16.88 18.31 4.74
N ARG A 573 -17.50 17.68 5.73
CA ARG A 573 -16.81 17.11 6.88
C ARG A 573 -17.45 15.77 7.25
N ARG A 574 -16.60 14.74 7.43
CA ARG A 574 -17.01 13.42 7.91
C ARG A 574 -16.13 13.01 9.08
N VAL A 575 -16.74 12.61 10.20
CA VAL A 575 -16.03 12.22 11.41
C VAL A 575 -16.38 10.79 11.74
N LEU A 576 -15.35 9.95 11.89
CA LEU A 576 -15.44 8.58 12.33
C LEU A 576 -14.95 8.50 13.79
N ASP A 577 -15.79 8.01 14.69
CA ASP A 577 -15.42 7.75 16.09
C ASP A 577 -15.43 6.24 16.34
N PHE A 578 -14.26 5.62 16.32
CA PHE A 578 -14.08 4.17 16.52
C PHE A 578 -14.33 3.73 17.95
N ASN A 579 -14.27 4.65 18.92
CA ASN A 579 -14.58 4.32 20.31
C ASN A 579 -16.08 4.11 20.53
N ARG A 580 -16.91 4.85 19.73
CA ARG A 580 -18.38 4.80 19.82
C ARG A 580 -19.02 4.09 18.64
N LEU A 581 -18.25 3.70 17.64
CA LEU A 581 -18.71 3.17 16.35
C LEU A 581 -19.75 4.08 15.67
N THR A 582 -19.46 5.38 15.61
CA THR A 582 -20.37 6.36 15.01
C THR A 582 -19.68 7.13 13.88
N VAL A 583 -20.49 7.50 12.89
CA VAL A 583 -20.10 8.37 11.77
C VAL A 583 -21.04 9.56 11.76
N THR A 584 -20.47 10.77 11.69
CA THR A 584 -21.23 12.01 11.53
C THR A 584 -20.78 12.77 10.29
N GLU A 585 -21.72 13.33 9.55
CA GLU A 585 -21.46 14.12 8.34
C GLU A 585 -22.08 15.52 8.47
N SER A 586 -21.35 16.51 7.92
CA SER A 586 -21.86 17.85 7.69
C SER A 586 -21.41 18.36 6.32
N ARG A 587 -22.24 19.20 5.71
CA ARG A 587 -22.00 19.84 4.41
C ARG A 587 -21.90 21.35 4.59
#